data_5ade0e4f3f1fd27d4489ff674126e242
#
_entry.id   5ade0e4f3f1fd27d4489ff674126e242
#
_cell.length_a   1.000
_cell.length_b   1.000
_cell.length_c   1.000
_cell.angle_alpha   90.00
_cell.angle_beta   90.00
_cell.angle_gamma   90.00
#
_symmetry.space_group_name_H-M   'P 1'
#
loop_
_entity.id
_entity.type
_entity.pdbx_description
1 polymer ?
#
loop_
_entity_poly.entity_id
_entity_poly.type
_entity_poly.pdbx_seq_one_letter_code
_entity_poly.pdbx_strand_id
1 'polypeptide(L)'
;MILEKLTVGPFQENCYIVGDEATGTGALIDPGDEAARIALAVEQMNLEIAQIIITHSHIDHVGAVAALVEEYACPVLMHAEAEPMLKQLPSQALMMGLRFGKVPAVDGYIEDREVVSVGGLSFTTLYTPGHAPGHLAFYAPGEGLVISGDALFAGSVGRVDLPGGSMEVLMRSINERLLTLPDETVVLSGHGPETTIGEERAHNPFLAGGLL
;
A
#
# COMPACT_ATOMS: atom_id res chain seq x y z
N MET A 1 -7.55 -3.35 -16.97
CA MET A 1 -6.94 -2.45 -15.93
C MET A 1 -5.57 -1.99 -16.39
N ILE A 2 -5.24 -0.73 -16.19
CA ILE A 2 -3.86 -0.21 -16.25
C ILE A 2 -3.23 -0.42 -14.87
N LEU A 3 -2.01 -0.95 -14.82
CA LEU A 3 -1.23 -1.10 -13.60
C LEU A 3 0.22 -0.78 -13.91
N GLU A 4 0.77 0.21 -13.22
CA GLU A 4 2.19 0.55 -13.28
C GLU A 4 2.77 0.53 -11.88
N LYS A 5 3.96 -0.06 -11.77
CA LYS A 5 4.75 -0.09 -10.54
C LYS A 5 5.96 0.82 -10.69
N LEU A 6 6.06 1.82 -9.84
CA LEU A 6 7.24 2.69 -9.76
C LEU A 6 7.95 2.46 -8.44
N THR A 7 9.14 1.90 -8.49
CA THR A 7 10.00 1.83 -7.29
C THR A 7 10.64 3.19 -7.07
N VAL A 8 10.38 3.81 -5.92
CA VAL A 8 10.71 5.22 -5.61
C VAL A 8 11.54 5.35 -4.34
N GLY A 9 12.27 6.45 -4.26
CA GLY A 9 13.00 6.87 -3.08
C GLY A 9 14.14 5.96 -2.63
N PRO A 10 14.86 6.35 -1.57
CA PRO A 10 16.03 5.61 -1.05
C PRO A 10 15.65 4.27 -0.39
N PHE A 11 14.39 4.11 0.03
CA PHE A 11 13.87 2.87 0.62
C PHE A 11 13.40 1.88 -0.44
N GLN A 12 13.37 2.28 -1.74
CA GLN A 12 12.94 1.45 -2.86
C GLN A 12 11.52 0.89 -2.65
N GLU A 13 10.64 1.76 -2.18
CA GLU A 13 9.21 1.47 -2.04
C GLU A 13 8.55 1.40 -3.42
N ASN A 14 7.52 0.59 -3.54
CA ASN A 14 6.74 0.38 -4.74
C ASN A 14 5.42 1.17 -4.68
N CYS A 15 5.40 2.36 -5.28
CA CYS A 15 4.19 3.09 -5.59
C CYS A 15 3.45 2.40 -6.75
N TYR A 16 2.13 2.25 -6.63
CA TYR A 16 1.29 1.70 -7.71
C TYR A 16 0.37 2.77 -8.28
N ILE A 17 0.36 2.86 -9.62
CA ILE A 17 -0.64 3.63 -10.38
C ILE A 17 -1.63 2.62 -10.93
N VAL A 18 -2.89 2.74 -10.53
CA VAL A 18 -3.99 1.88 -11.01
C VAL A 18 -4.93 2.73 -11.84
N GLY A 19 -5.34 2.22 -12.99
CA GLY A 19 -6.26 2.94 -13.88
C GLY A 19 -7.29 2.03 -14.54
N ASP A 20 -8.49 2.55 -14.69
CA ASP A 20 -9.53 1.95 -15.50
C ASP A 20 -9.43 2.46 -16.95
N GLU A 21 -9.07 1.58 -17.87
CA GLU A 21 -8.94 1.90 -19.30
C GLU A 21 -10.23 2.44 -19.92
N ALA A 22 -11.39 2.00 -19.42
CA ALA A 22 -12.68 2.36 -19.99
C ALA A 22 -13.09 3.80 -19.64
N THR A 23 -12.71 4.28 -18.45
CA THR A 23 -13.10 5.59 -17.96
C THR A 23 -11.96 6.61 -17.96
N GLY A 24 -10.70 6.15 -18.01
CA GLY A 24 -9.52 6.99 -17.81
C GLY A 24 -9.32 7.40 -16.34
N THR A 25 -10.11 6.86 -15.42
CA THR A 25 -10.01 7.18 -13.99
C THR A 25 -8.87 6.38 -13.35
N GLY A 26 -8.03 7.05 -12.57
CA GLY A 26 -6.90 6.44 -11.88
C GLY A 26 -6.89 6.69 -10.37
N ALA A 27 -6.07 5.92 -9.68
CA ALA A 27 -5.70 6.11 -8.29
C ALA A 27 -4.20 5.87 -8.08
N LEU A 28 -3.62 6.55 -7.12
CA LEU A 28 -2.26 6.30 -6.63
C LEU A 28 -2.33 5.52 -5.33
N ILE A 29 -1.52 4.48 -5.20
CA ILE A 29 -1.42 3.70 -3.96
C ILE A 29 0.01 3.81 -3.46
N ASP A 30 0.16 4.29 -2.23
CA ASP A 30 1.42 4.51 -1.54
C ASP A 30 2.44 5.35 -2.35
N PRO A 31 2.14 6.61 -2.73
CA PRO A 31 3.14 7.44 -3.39
C PRO A 31 4.19 7.93 -2.37
N GLY A 32 5.26 7.15 -2.24
CA GLY A 32 6.24 7.29 -1.16
C GLY A 32 7.28 8.38 -1.37
N ASP A 33 7.72 8.60 -2.60
CA ASP A 33 8.74 9.60 -2.95
C ASP A 33 8.64 9.98 -4.44
N GLU A 34 9.54 10.85 -4.92
CA GLU A 34 9.70 11.21 -6.35
C GLU A 34 8.40 11.68 -7.04
N ALA A 35 7.62 12.55 -6.40
CA ALA A 35 6.31 13.03 -6.87
C ALA A 35 6.30 13.43 -8.36
N ALA A 36 7.34 14.14 -8.84
CA ALA A 36 7.43 14.55 -10.24
C ALA A 36 7.55 13.37 -11.21
N ARG A 37 8.21 12.28 -10.80
CA ARG A 37 8.32 11.06 -11.60
C ARG A 37 6.99 10.30 -11.65
N ILE A 38 6.28 10.26 -10.53
CA ILE A 38 4.92 9.67 -10.47
C ILE A 38 3.97 10.47 -11.36
N ALA A 39 3.97 11.82 -11.25
CA ALA A 39 3.13 12.67 -12.07
C ALA A 39 3.40 12.52 -13.58
N LEU A 40 4.66 12.42 -13.99
CA LEU A 40 5.03 12.16 -15.38
C LEU A 40 4.48 10.81 -15.87
N ALA A 41 4.55 9.76 -15.06
CA ALA A 41 4.01 8.46 -15.42
C ALA A 41 2.48 8.50 -15.58
N VAL A 42 1.78 9.18 -14.68
CA VAL A 42 0.32 9.40 -14.76
C VAL A 42 -0.05 10.13 -16.07
N GLU A 43 0.69 11.19 -16.42
CA GLU A 43 0.47 11.93 -17.66
C GLU A 43 0.65 11.04 -18.90
N GLN A 44 1.70 10.20 -18.93
CA GLN A 44 1.95 9.27 -20.03
C GLN A 44 0.84 8.22 -20.20
N MET A 45 0.17 7.85 -19.11
CA MET A 45 -0.96 6.91 -19.13
C MET A 45 -2.29 7.60 -19.44
N ASN A 46 -2.31 8.93 -19.50
CA ASN A 46 -3.53 9.74 -19.73
C ASN A 46 -4.64 9.40 -18.71
N LEU A 47 -4.28 9.29 -17.43
CA LEU A 47 -5.21 9.02 -16.34
C LEU A 47 -5.59 10.30 -15.60
N GLU A 48 -6.85 10.40 -15.21
CA GLU A 48 -7.35 11.38 -14.25
C GLU A 48 -7.33 10.76 -12.85
N ILE A 49 -6.46 11.25 -11.97
CA ILE A 49 -6.33 10.71 -10.61
C ILE A 49 -7.48 11.20 -9.74
N ALA A 50 -8.35 10.27 -9.36
CA ALA A 50 -9.52 10.52 -8.55
C ALA A 50 -9.25 10.45 -7.04
N GLN A 51 -8.21 9.72 -6.61
CA GLN A 51 -7.89 9.52 -5.19
C GLN A 51 -6.47 9.02 -5.00
N ILE A 52 -5.92 9.28 -3.81
CA ILE A 52 -4.68 8.67 -3.29
C ILE A 52 -5.07 7.76 -2.13
N ILE A 53 -4.57 6.53 -2.16
CA ILE A 53 -4.86 5.51 -1.17
C ILE A 53 -3.56 5.15 -0.46
N ILE A 54 -3.59 5.07 0.86
CA ILE A 54 -2.42 4.74 1.70
C ILE A 54 -2.69 3.42 2.39
N THR A 55 -1.81 2.43 2.19
CA THR A 55 -1.89 1.15 2.88
C THR A 55 -1.59 1.32 4.37
N HIS A 56 -0.55 2.08 4.70
CA HIS A 56 -0.11 2.40 6.05
C HIS A 56 0.79 3.65 6.09
N SER A 57 1.10 4.17 7.27
CA SER A 57 1.72 5.49 7.44
C SER A 57 3.22 5.45 7.71
N HIS A 58 3.99 4.50 7.15
CA HIS A 58 5.43 4.65 7.16
C HIS A 58 5.88 5.72 6.17
N ILE A 59 7.02 6.35 6.47
CA ILE A 59 7.50 7.55 5.77
C ILE A 59 7.71 7.33 4.28
N ASP A 60 8.14 6.16 3.90
CA ASP A 60 8.43 5.74 2.54
C ASP A 60 7.19 5.43 1.70
N HIS A 61 6.00 5.30 2.31
CA HIS A 61 4.71 5.13 1.62
C HIS A 61 3.93 6.43 1.43
N VAL A 62 4.36 7.54 2.07
CA VAL A 62 3.55 8.77 2.11
C VAL A 62 4.32 10.04 1.74
N GLY A 63 5.61 9.94 1.46
CA GLY A 63 6.48 11.11 1.29
C GLY A 63 6.10 12.04 0.13
N ALA A 64 5.51 11.52 -0.95
CA ALA A 64 5.07 12.30 -2.10
C ALA A 64 3.58 12.73 -2.02
N VAL A 65 2.79 12.19 -1.09
CA VAL A 65 1.34 12.40 -1.02
C VAL A 65 0.96 13.89 -1.04
N ALA A 66 1.58 14.70 -0.19
CA ALA A 66 1.21 16.12 -0.09
C ALA A 66 1.44 16.89 -1.39
N ALA A 67 2.52 16.59 -2.13
CA ALA A 67 2.82 17.21 -3.41
C ALA A 67 1.82 16.76 -4.50
N LEU A 68 1.45 15.49 -4.51
CA LEU A 68 0.50 14.94 -5.48
C LEU A 68 -0.94 15.37 -5.19
N VAL A 69 -1.30 15.61 -3.93
CA VAL A 69 -2.58 16.27 -3.59
C VAL A 69 -2.63 17.70 -4.13
N GLU A 70 -1.51 18.44 -4.07
CA GLU A 70 -1.45 19.80 -4.65
C GLU A 70 -1.56 19.75 -6.20
N GLU A 71 -1.06 18.70 -6.85
CA GLU A 71 -1.13 18.50 -8.31
C GLU A 71 -2.54 18.08 -8.77
N TYR A 72 -3.13 17.08 -8.10
CA TYR A 72 -4.36 16.44 -8.59
C TYR A 72 -5.64 16.93 -7.89
N ALA A 73 -5.53 17.66 -6.78
CA ALA A 73 -6.66 18.12 -5.97
C ALA A 73 -7.64 16.97 -5.59
N CYS A 74 -7.10 15.77 -5.33
CA CYS A 74 -7.88 14.58 -5.05
C CYS A 74 -7.82 14.20 -3.57
N PRO A 75 -8.81 13.46 -3.04
CA PRO A 75 -8.85 13.01 -1.66
C PRO A 75 -7.75 11.98 -1.33
N VAL A 76 -7.33 12.00 -0.07
CA VAL A 76 -6.44 11.00 0.55
C VAL A 76 -7.24 10.08 1.45
N LEU A 77 -7.16 8.79 1.20
CA LEU A 77 -7.90 7.75 1.91
C LEU A 77 -6.94 6.77 2.60
N MET A 78 -7.27 6.39 3.83
CA MET A 78 -6.52 5.41 4.62
C MET A 78 -7.38 4.83 5.74
N HIS A 79 -6.86 3.87 6.50
CA HIS A 79 -7.54 3.42 7.72
C HIS A 79 -7.35 4.41 8.88
N ALA A 80 -8.40 4.61 9.70
CA ALA A 80 -8.36 5.59 10.79
C ALA A 80 -7.23 5.34 11.81
N GLU A 81 -6.92 4.08 12.11
CA GLU A 81 -5.84 3.72 13.05
C GLU A 81 -4.42 4.08 12.55
N ALA A 82 -4.24 4.33 11.25
CA ALA A 82 -2.95 4.72 10.69
C ALA A 82 -2.70 6.24 10.82
N GLU A 83 -3.73 7.06 10.99
CA GLU A 83 -3.61 8.52 11.05
C GLU A 83 -2.73 9.05 12.20
N PRO A 84 -2.76 8.49 13.43
CA PRO A 84 -1.86 8.93 14.49
C PRO A 84 -0.37 8.80 14.14
N MET A 85 0.00 7.75 13.40
CA MET A 85 1.37 7.54 12.92
C MET A 85 1.71 8.54 11.81
N LEU A 86 0.79 8.82 10.88
CA LEU A 86 0.93 9.84 9.84
C LEU A 86 1.29 11.21 10.45
N LYS A 87 0.61 11.61 11.51
CA LYS A 87 0.87 12.88 12.22
C LYS A 87 2.26 12.96 12.87
N GLN A 88 2.90 11.81 13.11
CA GLN A 88 4.23 11.73 13.71
C GLN A 88 5.38 11.70 12.70
N LEU A 89 5.09 11.64 11.39
CA LEU A 89 6.09 11.53 10.34
C LEU A 89 7.21 12.59 10.39
N PRO A 90 6.94 13.88 10.67
CA PRO A 90 8.02 14.86 10.79
C PRO A 90 9.03 14.53 11.90
N SER A 91 8.54 13.96 13.01
CA SER A 91 9.40 13.53 14.13
C SER A 91 10.17 12.26 13.78
N GLN A 92 9.52 11.30 13.11
CA GLN A 92 10.19 10.07 12.65
C GLN A 92 11.29 10.38 11.63
N ALA A 93 11.01 11.23 10.65
CA ALA A 93 12.00 11.69 9.67
C ALA A 93 13.23 12.32 10.34
N LEU A 94 13.00 13.21 11.32
CA LEU A 94 14.09 13.86 12.06
C LEU A 94 14.97 12.83 12.79
N MET A 95 14.38 11.81 13.41
CA MET A 95 15.12 10.74 14.08
C MET A 95 15.98 9.91 13.11
N MET A 96 15.56 9.80 11.85
CA MET A 96 16.29 9.12 10.77
C MET A 96 17.29 10.04 10.04
N GLY A 97 17.42 11.30 10.46
CA GLY A 97 18.25 12.29 9.76
C GLY A 97 17.67 12.75 8.43
N LEU A 98 16.39 12.50 8.21
CA LEU A 98 15.64 12.88 7.00
C LEU A 98 14.83 14.16 7.25
N ARG A 99 14.40 14.79 6.16
CA ARG A 99 13.42 15.87 6.20
C ARG A 99 12.11 15.36 5.65
N PHE A 100 11.05 15.56 6.39
CA PHE A 100 9.68 15.32 5.92
C PHE A 100 9.05 16.68 5.60
N GLY A 101 8.34 16.74 4.49
CA GLY A 101 7.64 17.95 4.07
C GLY A 101 6.37 18.20 4.88
N LYS A 102 5.29 18.47 4.19
CA LYS A 102 3.97 18.70 4.78
C LYS A 102 3.28 17.35 5.02
N VAL A 103 2.72 17.15 6.20
CA VAL A 103 1.84 16.01 6.48
C VAL A 103 0.55 16.22 5.68
N PRO A 104 0.14 15.27 4.81
CA PRO A 104 -1.11 15.41 4.06
C PRO A 104 -2.30 15.38 5.02
N ALA A 105 -3.39 16.07 4.64
CA ALA A 105 -4.69 15.87 5.28
C ALA A 105 -5.26 14.51 4.83
N VAL A 106 -6.01 13.88 5.73
CA VAL A 106 -6.80 12.69 5.41
C VAL A 106 -8.24 13.14 5.17
N ASP A 107 -8.80 12.80 4.01
CA ASP A 107 -10.13 13.24 3.59
C ASP A 107 -11.20 12.18 3.87
N GLY A 108 -10.81 10.90 4.00
CA GLY A 108 -11.73 9.82 4.31
C GLY A 108 -11.04 8.59 4.88
N TYR A 109 -11.82 7.76 5.56
CA TYR A 109 -11.34 6.52 6.14
C TYR A 109 -11.95 5.33 5.41
N ILE A 110 -11.15 4.27 5.29
CA ILE A 110 -11.51 3.01 4.67
C ILE A 110 -11.51 1.94 5.76
N GLU A 111 -12.58 1.16 5.82
CA GLU A 111 -12.76 0.09 6.79
C GLU A 111 -12.48 -1.30 6.20
N ASP A 112 -12.32 -2.30 7.06
CA ASP A 112 -12.19 -3.70 6.63
C ASP A 112 -13.38 -4.14 5.78
N ARG A 113 -13.11 -4.84 4.66
CA ARG A 113 -14.10 -5.35 3.71
C ARG A 113 -14.91 -4.29 2.97
N GLU A 114 -14.53 -3.05 3.08
CA GLU A 114 -15.09 -2.01 2.23
C GLU A 114 -14.63 -2.19 0.77
N VAL A 115 -15.44 -1.75 -0.18
CA VAL A 115 -15.09 -1.76 -1.60
C VAL A 115 -14.66 -0.37 -2.01
N VAL A 116 -13.40 -0.22 -2.35
CA VAL A 116 -12.86 1.00 -2.97
C VAL A 116 -12.90 0.86 -4.48
N SER A 117 -13.50 1.84 -5.15
CA SER A 117 -13.64 1.84 -6.60
C SER A 117 -12.66 2.80 -7.28
N VAL A 118 -12.10 2.38 -8.42
CA VAL A 118 -11.30 3.22 -9.32
C VAL A 118 -11.91 3.10 -10.71
N GLY A 119 -12.74 4.07 -11.10
CA GLY A 119 -13.61 3.89 -12.28
C GLY A 119 -14.52 2.68 -12.13
N GLY A 120 -14.45 1.74 -13.05
CA GLY A 120 -15.16 0.47 -12.99
C GLY A 120 -14.43 -0.65 -12.24
N LEU A 121 -13.20 -0.42 -11.78
CA LEU A 121 -12.43 -1.40 -11.00
C LEU A 121 -12.89 -1.40 -9.55
N SER A 122 -12.84 -2.58 -8.91
CA SER A 122 -13.27 -2.75 -7.51
C SER A 122 -12.19 -3.46 -6.71
N PHE A 123 -11.81 -2.86 -5.60
CA PHE A 123 -10.84 -3.39 -4.64
C PHE A 123 -11.53 -3.63 -3.31
N THR A 124 -11.55 -4.87 -2.84
CA THR A 124 -11.98 -5.20 -1.48
C THR A 124 -10.84 -4.95 -0.52
N THR A 125 -11.06 -4.15 0.50
CA THR A 125 -10.07 -3.88 1.53
C THR A 125 -9.95 -5.06 2.49
N LEU A 126 -8.74 -5.37 2.85
CA LEU A 126 -8.40 -6.38 3.84
C LEU A 126 -7.60 -5.71 4.97
N TYR A 127 -8.15 -5.69 6.17
CA TYR A 127 -7.45 -5.17 7.33
C TYR A 127 -6.34 -6.14 7.75
N THR A 128 -5.09 -5.71 7.61
CA THR A 128 -3.89 -6.54 7.76
C THR A 128 -2.85 -5.89 8.71
N PRO A 129 -3.23 -5.56 9.95
CA PRO A 129 -2.33 -4.96 10.92
C PRO A 129 -1.20 -5.91 11.33
N GLY A 130 -0.19 -5.34 11.99
CA GLY A 130 0.93 -6.07 12.59
C GLY A 130 2.28 -5.59 12.14
N HIS A 131 2.45 -5.17 10.88
CA HIS A 131 3.58 -4.36 10.44
C HIS A 131 3.45 -2.91 10.96
N ALA A 132 2.27 -2.35 10.77
CA ALA A 132 1.89 -1.02 11.26
C ALA A 132 0.42 -1.02 11.72
N PRO A 133 0.02 -0.09 12.63
CA PRO A 133 -1.38 0.12 12.96
C PRO A 133 -2.17 0.60 11.73
N GLY A 134 -3.40 0.12 11.58
CA GLY A 134 -4.29 0.54 10.50
C GLY A 134 -3.83 0.10 9.10
N HIS A 135 -2.96 -0.89 9.00
CA HIS A 135 -2.49 -1.39 7.72
C HIS A 135 -3.62 -2.06 6.94
N LEU A 136 -3.75 -1.72 5.65
CA LEU A 136 -4.71 -2.28 4.70
C LEU A 136 -3.99 -2.93 3.52
N ALA A 137 -4.55 -4.02 3.02
CA ALA A 137 -4.27 -4.55 1.68
C ALA A 137 -5.51 -4.41 0.81
N PHE A 138 -5.33 -4.38 -0.53
CA PHE A 138 -6.39 -4.11 -1.50
C PHE A 138 -6.47 -5.25 -2.50
N TYR A 139 -7.50 -6.08 -2.38
CA TYR A 139 -7.74 -7.24 -3.25
C TYR A 139 -8.68 -6.91 -4.40
N ALA A 140 -8.23 -7.12 -5.62
CA ALA A 140 -9.01 -6.97 -6.85
C ALA A 140 -9.31 -8.35 -7.45
N PRO A 141 -10.43 -9.01 -7.08
CA PRO A 141 -10.75 -10.36 -7.54
C PRO A 141 -10.94 -10.44 -9.06
N GLY A 142 -11.47 -9.39 -9.67
CA GLY A 142 -11.65 -9.32 -11.13
C GLY A 142 -10.33 -9.31 -11.92
N GLU A 143 -9.25 -8.87 -11.27
CA GLU A 143 -7.91 -8.74 -11.86
C GLU A 143 -6.95 -9.83 -11.35
N GLY A 144 -7.37 -10.63 -10.37
CA GLY A 144 -6.57 -11.71 -9.81
C GLY A 144 -5.33 -11.23 -9.03
N LEU A 145 -5.40 -10.05 -8.39
CA LEU A 145 -4.26 -9.48 -7.66
C LEU A 145 -4.64 -8.89 -6.30
N VAL A 146 -3.65 -8.76 -5.43
CA VAL A 146 -3.73 -8.04 -4.16
C VAL A 146 -2.52 -7.11 -3.99
N ILE A 147 -2.76 -5.83 -3.71
CA ILE A 147 -1.72 -4.90 -3.27
C ILE A 147 -1.60 -5.06 -1.76
N SER A 148 -0.52 -5.69 -1.31
CA SER A 148 -0.36 -6.15 0.06
C SER A 148 0.27 -5.12 0.99
N GLY A 149 0.72 -3.97 0.47
CA GLY A 149 1.58 -3.08 1.24
C GLY A 149 2.75 -3.85 1.84
N ASP A 150 3.03 -3.60 3.11
CA ASP A 150 4.14 -4.23 3.83
C ASP A 150 3.71 -5.41 4.73
N ALA A 151 2.62 -6.09 4.37
CA ALA A 151 2.24 -7.30 5.09
C ALA A 151 2.98 -8.55 4.60
N LEU A 152 3.02 -8.78 3.27
CA LEU A 152 3.58 -9.98 2.66
C LEU A 152 4.45 -9.62 1.47
N PHE A 153 5.67 -10.19 1.42
CA PHE A 153 6.66 -10.01 0.36
C PHE A 153 7.05 -11.35 -0.26
N ALA A 154 7.72 -11.31 -1.40
CA ALA A 154 8.35 -12.49 -1.98
C ALA A 154 9.38 -13.09 -1.02
N GLY A 155 9.06 -14.25 -0.43
CA GLY A 155 9.90 -14.97 0.52
C GLY A 155 10.10 -14.28 1.89
N SER A 156 9.27 -13.27 2.23
CA SER A 156 9.41 -12.53 3.49
C SER A 156 8.07 -11.98 3.99
N VAL A 157 8.09 -11.36 5.16
CA VAL A 157 6.96 -10.62 5.74
C VAL A 157 7.44 -9.26 6.27
N GLY A 158 6.51 -8.35 6.52
CA GLY A 158 6.81 -7.03 7.06
C GLY A 158 7.57 -7.09 8.38
N ARG A 159 8.48 -6.13 8.59
CA ARG A 159 9.16 -5.96 9.88
C ARG A 159 8.16 -5.53 10.95
N VAL A 160 8.45 -5.85 12.19
CA VAL A 160 7.56 -5.57 13.34
C VAL A 160 8.27 -4.91 14.51
N ASP A 161 9.50 -4.46 14.30
CA ASP A 161 10.37 -3.84 15.31
C ASP A 161 10.18 -2.32 15.43
N LEU A 162 9.29 -1.74 14.60
CA LEU A 162 8.91 -0.34 14.68
C LEU A 162 7.70 -0.15 15.61
N PRO A 163 7.44 1.09 16.09
CA PRO A 163 6.31 1.37 16.98
C PRO A 163 4.96 0.90 16.40
N GLY A 164 4.23 0.11 17.18
CA GLY A 164 2.95 -0.47 16.76
C GLY A 164 3.06 -1.82 16.05
N GLY A 165 4.30 -2.31 15.79
CA GLY A 165 4.55 -3.62 15.19
C GLY A 165 4.31 -4.79 16.15
N SER A 166 3.80 -5.91 15.61
CA SER A 166 3.57 -7.16 16.33
C SER A 166 3.61 -8.34 15.37
N MET A 167 4.57 -9.26 15.57
CA MET A 167 4.70 -10.46 14.74
C MET A 167 3.47 -11.38 14.88
N GLU A 168 2.91 -11.52 16.08
CA GLU A 168 1.73 -12.33 16.30
C GLU A 168 0.53 -11.79 15.50
N VAL A 169 0.33 -10.47 15.55
CA VAL A 169 -0.77 -9.82 14.83
C VAL A 169 -0.55 -9.91 13.32
N LEU A 170 0.67 -9.67 12.83
CA LEU A 170 1.01 -9.76 11.41
C LEU A 170 0.77 -11.16 10.86
N MET A 171 1.25 -12.19 11.56
CA MET A 171 1.05 -13.57 11.16
C MET A 171 -0.42 -13.96 11.11
N ARG A 172 -1.22 -13.47 12.08
CA ARG A 172 -2.68 -13.66 12.05
C ARG A 172 -3.30 -12.98 10.84
N SER A 173 -2.93 -11.73 10.56
CA SER A 173 -3.40 -10.98 9.39
C SER A 173 -3.08 -11.69 8.08
N ILE A 174 -1.84 -12.18 7.91
CA ILE A 174 -1.45 -12.92 6.71
C ILE A 174 -2.27 -14.20 6.57
N ASN A 175 -2.35 -15.01 7.62
CA ASN A 175 -3.06 -16.30 7.56
C ASN A 175 -4.57 -16.16 7.34
N GLU A 176 -5.21 -15.20 8.02
CA GLU A 176 -6.67 -15.05 8.01
C GLU A 176 -7.20 -14.18 6.87
N ARG A 177 -6.32 -13.36 6.24
CA ARG A 177 -6.73 -12.41 5.20
C ARG A 177 -6.08 -12.70 3.85
N LEU A 178 -4.75 -12.85 3.79
CA LEU A 178 -4.02 -12.98 2.53
C LEU A 178 -3.97 -14.44 2.07
N LEU A 179 -3.61 -15.38 2.95
CA LEU A 179 -3.52 -16.78 2.57
C LEU A 179 -4.88 -17.47 2.35
N THR A 180 -5.99 -16.78 2.55
CA THR A 180 -7.34 -17.26 2.18
C THR A 180 -7.69 -16.94 0.73
N LEU A 181 -6.88 -16.11 0.05
CA LEU A 181 -7.05 -15.80 -1.37
C LEU A 181 -6.62 -16.97 -2.26
N PRO A 182 -7.11 -17.06 -3.51
CA PRO A 182 -6.70 -18.07 -4.47
C PRO A 182 -5.18 -18.11 -4.67
N ASP A 183 -4.61 -19.29 -4.92
CA ASP A 183 -3.18 -19.49 -5.09
C ASP A 183 -2.57 -18.67 -6.23
N GLU A 184 -3.33 -18.49 -7.31
CA GLU A 184 -2.96 -17.71 -8.49
C GLU A 184 -2.98 -16.20 -8.29
N THR A 185 -3.49 -15.70 -7.14
CA THR A 185 -3.54 -14.26 -6.85
C THR A 185 -2.14 -13.68 -6.81
N VAL A 186 -1.86 -12.72 -7.69
CA VAL A 186 -0.59 -11.99 -7.72
C VAL A 186 -0.52 -11.05 -6.51
N VAL A 187 0.59 -11.10 -5.81
CA VAL A 187 0.90 -10.23 -4.65
C VAL A 187 1.81 -9.11 -5.11
N LEU A 188 1.30 -7.89 -5.02
CA LEU A 188 1.99 -6.64 -5.30
C LEU A 188 2.35 -6.00 -3.95
N SER A 189 3.59 -6.15 -3.53
CA SER A 189 4.06 -5.71 -2.22
C SER A 189 4.66 -4.31 -2.24
N GLY A 190 4.72 -3.66 -1.08
CA GLY A 190 5.34 -2.33 -0.91
C GLY A 190 6.85 -2.33 -1.22
N HIS A 191 7.52 -3.47 -1.16
CA HIS A 191 8.94 -3.58 -1.51
C HIS A 191 9.25 -4.86 -2.30
N GLY A 192 10.26 -4.78 -3.17
CA GLY A 192 10.80 -5.92 -3.90
C GLY A 192 9.94 -6.38 -5.08
N PRO A 193 10.13 -7.63 -5.52
CA PRO A 193 9.41 -8.19 -6.66
C PRO A 193 8.00 -8.66 -6.28
N GLU A 194 7.17 -8.86 -7.29
CA GLU A 194 5.89 -9.54 -7.17
C GLU A 194 6.06 -11.04 -6.88
N THR A 195 5.03 -11.64 -6.31
CA THR A 195 4.93 -13.07 -6.06
C THR A 195 3.48 -13.52 -6.19
N THR A 196 3.12 -14.72 -5.74
CA THR A 196 1.74 -15.20 -5.67
C THR A 196 1.41 -15.76 -4.28
N ILE A 197 0.13 -15.78 -3.95
CA ILE A 197 -0.34 -16.37 -2.68
C ILE A 197 0.09 -17.83 -2.57
N GLY A 198 0.04 -18.60 -3.65
CA GLY A 198 0.44 -20.01 -3.67
C GLY A 198 1.94 -20.20 -3.44
N GLU A 199 2.79 -19.35 -4.06
CA GLU A 199 4.23 -19.39 -3.86
C GLU A 199 4.59 -19.08 -2.40
N GLU A 200 4.01 -18.05 -1.83
CA GLU A 200 4.27 -17.67 -0.44
C GLU A 200 3.74 -18.71 0.55
N ARG A 201 2.56 -19.28 0.31
CA ARG A 201 2.03 -20.36 1.15
C ARG A 201 2.94 -21.58 1.17
N ALA A 202 3.56 -21.92 0.03
CA ALA A 202 4.38 -23.10 -0.13
C ALA A 202 5.82 -22.90 0.34
N HIS A 203 6.41 -21.73 0.11
CA HIS A 203 7.86 -21.54 0.18
C HIS A 203 8.33 -20.41 1.09
N ASN A 204 7.42 -19.53 1.58
CA ASN A 204 7.84 -18.45 2.47
C ASN A 204 8.33 -19.00 3.80
N PRO A 205 9.60 -18.75 4.19
CA PRO A 205 10.18 -19.34 5.40
C PRO A 205 9.52 -18.87 6.70
N PHE A 206 8.85 -17.71 6.69
CA PHE A 206 8.09 -17.20 7.85
C PHE A 206 6.74 -17.91 8.02
N LEU A 207 6.19 -18.48 6.92
CA LEU A 207 4.90 -19.16 6.91
C LEU A 207 5.04 -20.68 7.02
N ALA A 208 6.13 -21.28 6.47
CA ALA A 208 6.35 -22.71 6.44
C ALA A 208 6.78 -23.32 7.79
N GLY A 209 7.31 -22.51 8.70
CA GLY A 209 7.63 -22.94 10.06
C GLY A 209 6.62 -22.34 11.00
N GLY A 210 5.69 -23.13 11.51
CA GLY A 210 4.80 -22.68 12.57
C GLY A 210 5.61 -22.17 13.77
N LEU A 211 6.05 -20.91 13.68
CA LEU A 211 6.56 -20.17 14.83
C LEU A 211 5.35 -19.78 15.70
N LEU A 212 4.91 -20.76 16.47
CA LEU A 212 4.09 -20.60 17.66
C LEU A 212 4.96 -20.72 18.88
#